data_57e364857ec10b48a133b71419e3e29b
#
_entry.id   57e364857ec10b48a133b71419e3e29b
#
_cell.length_a   1.000
_cell.length_b   1.000
_cell.length_c   1.000
_cell.angle_alpha   90.00
_cell.angle_beta   90.00
_cell.angle_gamma   90.00
#
_symmetry.space_group_name_H-M   'P 1'
#
loop_
_entity.id
_entity.type
_entity.pdbx_description
1 polymer ?
#
loop_
_entity_poly.entity_id
_entity_poly.type
_entity_poly.pdbx_seq_one_letter_code
_entity_poly.pdbx_strand_id
1 'polypeptide(L)'
;FVSIGSIEPQFYAQLLQLTGLAGDAEFANQQDRSMWPKLKQRLTAVFATKSQAQWCQIMEGTDVCFAPVLTMSEAAKHPHNVARQTFIEVDGVAQPAPAPRFSRTDATVSHGPVVAGENTREVLQSWGVKNVDDLIARGVVKQSDRAK
;
A
#
# COMPACT_ATOMS: atom_id res chain seq x y z
N PHE A 1 -4.93 -1.10 -13.46
CA PHE A 1 -3.48 -1.38 -13.61
C PHE A 1 -3.12 -2.70 -12.95
N VAL A 2 -2.10 -3.39 -13.50
CA VAL A 2 -1.55 -4.63 -12.97
C VAL A 2 -0.02 -4.54 -12.92
N SER A 3 0.61 -5.32 -12.05
CA SER A 3 2.06 -5.46 -11.96
C SER A 3 2.46 -6.87 -12.38
N ILE A 4 3.49 -6.97 -13.20
CA ILE A 4 4.05 -8.24 -13.69
C ILE A 4 5.55 -8.25 -13.41
N GLY A 5 6.02 -9.34 -12.81
CA GLY A 5 7.42 -9.54 -12.43
C GLY A 5 8.02 -10.86 -12.93
N SER A 6 7.53 -11.40 -14.05
CA SER A 6 7.96 -12.70 -14.62
C SER A 6 9.36 -12.61 -15.22
N ILE A 7 10.40 -12.64 -14.40
CA ILE A 7 11.80 -12.52 -14.83
C ILE A 7 12.39 -13.87 -15.22
N GLU A 8 12.14 -14.91 -14.42
CA GLU A 8 12.65 -16.25 -14.63
C GLU A 8 11.97 -16.93 -15.82
N PRO A 9 12.67 -17.79 -16.57
CA PRO A 9 12.15 -18.37 -17.82
C PRO A 9 10.81 -19.11 -17.64
N GLN A 10 10.62 -19.83 -16.54
CA GLN A 10 9.38 -20.57 -16.27
C GLN A 10 8.19 -19.63 -16.02
N PHE A 11 8.39 -18.54 -15.29
CA PHE A 11 7.35 -17.56 -15.03
C PHE A 11 7.02 -16.73 -16.27
N TYR A 12 8.05 -16.41 -17.07
CA TYR A 12 7.86 -15.74 -18.34
C TYR A 12 7.09 -16.62 -19.34
N ALA A 13 7.43 -17.90 -19.44
CA ALA A 13 6.68 -18.84 -20.28
C ALA A 13 5.20 -18.92 -19.88
N GLN A 14 4.93 -18.94 -18.57
CA GLN A 14 3.56 -18.92 -18.06
C GLN A 14 2.85 -17.61 -18.38
N LEU A 15 3.52 -16.46 -18.26
CA LEU A 15 2.97 -15.17 -18.69
C LEU A 15 2.53 -15.21 -20.16
N LEU A 16 3.39 -15.71 -21.04
CA LEU A 16 3.09 -15.81 -22.46
C LEU A 16 1.90 -16.73 -22.75
N GLN A 17 1.76 -17.82 -22.01
CA GLN A 17 0.60 -18.71 -22.11
C GLN A 17 -0.69 -18.00 -21.67
N LEU A 18 -0.69 -17.38 -20.51
CA LEU A 18 -1.87 -16.73 -19.92
C LEU A 18 -2.30 -15.49 -20.68
N THR A 19 -1.39 -14.85 -21.38
CA THR A 19 -1.67 -13.67 -22.24
C THR A 19 -1.96 -14.02 -23.70
N GLY A 20 -1.86 -15.30 -24.10
CA GLY A 20 -2.05 -15.73 -25.48
C GLY A 20 -0.89 -15.36 -26.43
N LEU A 21 0.29 -15.10 -25.87
CA LEU A 21 1.50 -14.74 -26.62
C LEU A 21 2.47 -15.93 -26.76
N ALA A 22 2.10 -17.12 -26.33
CA ALA A 22 2.92 -18.32 -26.48
C ALA A 22 3.20 -18.61 -27.95
N GLY A 23 4.47 -18.83 -28.30
CA GLY A 23 4.88 -19.07 -29.69
C GLY A 23 5.08 -17.81 -30.55
N ASP A 24 4.85 -16.63 -29.99
CA ASP A 24 5.15 -15.37 -30.70
C ASP A 24 6.66 -15.13 -30.72
N ALA A 25 7.24 -15.09 -31.93
CA ALA A 25 8.68 -14.97 -32.13
C ALA A 25 9.29 -13.67 -31.54
N GLU A 26 8.52 -12.59 -31.46
CA GLU A 26 9.00 -11.34 -30.88
C GLU A 26 9.22 -11.45 -29.36
N PHE A 27 8.51 -12.34 -28.70
CA PHE A 27 8.66 -12.60 -27.27
C PHE A 27 9.65 -13.73 -26.94
N ALA A 28 10.30 -14.35 -27.96
CA ALA A 28 11.21 -15.47 -27.75
C ALA A 28 12.49 -15.07 -26.99
N ASN A 29 12.94 -13.83 -27.11
CA ASN A 29 14.14 -13.33 -26.41
C ASN A 29 13.78 -12.22 -25.43
N GLN A 30 13.35 -12.61 -24.23
CA GLN A 30 12.99 -11.68 -23.14
C GLN A 30 14.10 -10.69 -22.79
N GLN A 31 15.37 -11.07 -22.92
CA GLN A 31 16.52 -10.28 -22.47
C GLN A 31 17.03 -9.30 -23.53
N ASP A 32 16.47 -9.30 -24.73
CA ASP A 32 16.82 -8.31 -25.76
C ASP A 32 16.21 -6.94 -25.40
N ARG A 33 17.04 -6.10 -24.79
CA ARG A 33 16.63 -4.75 -24.36
C ARG A 33 16.21 -3.83 -25.50
N SER A 34 16.72 -4.08 -26.70
CA SER A 34 16.36 -3.28 -27.89
C SER A 34 14.87 -3.47 -28.25
N MET A 35 14.31 -4.64 -27.95
CA MET A 35 12.91 -4.99 -28.17
C MET A 35 11.96 -4.51 -27.09
N TRP A 36 12.45 -4.18 -25.88
CA TRP A 36 11.59 -3.85 -24.74
C TRP A 36 10.55 -2.75 -24.99
N PRO A 37 10.85 -1.64 -25.69
CA PRO A 37 9.84 -0.63 -25.98
C PRO A 37 8.65 -1.20 -26.78
N LYS A 38 8.94 -2.02 -27.79
CA LYS A 38 7.92 -2.68 -28.61
C LYS A 38 7.13 -3.72 -27.81
N LEU A 39 7.82 -4.57 -27.04
CA LEU A 39 7.18 -5.59 -26.21
C LEU A 39 6.27 -4.97 -25.14
N LYS A 40 6.67 -3.84 -24.53
CA LYS A 40 5.83 -3.09 -23.61
C LYS A 40 4.55 -2.59 -24.26
N GLN A 41 4.64 -2.05 -25.47
CA GLN A 41 3.44 -1.60 -26.22
C GLN A 41 2.49 -2.78 -26.47
N ARG A 42 3.02 -3.92 -26.92
CA ARG A 42 2.22 -5.12 -27.16
C ARG A 42 1.57 -5.67 -25.89
N LEU A 43 2.32 -5.78 -24.79
CA LEU A 43 1.77 -6.17 -23.49
C LEU A 43 0.70 -5.19 -23.02
N THR A 44 0.93 -3.89 -23.17
CA THR A 44 -0.09 -2.87 -22.84
C THR A 44 -1.38 -3.10 -23.61
N ALA A 45 -1.29 -3.37 -24.90
CA ALA A 45 -2.47 -3.67 -25.74
C ALA A 45 -3.18 -4.96 -25.27
N VAL A 46 -2.43 -6.01 -24.93
CA VAL A 46 -3.00 -7.26 -24.40
C VAL A 46 -3.71 -7.00 -23.05
N PHE A 47 -3.05 -6.33 -22.10
CA PHE A 47 -3.65 -6.05 -20.80
C PHE A 47 -4.87 -5.12 -20.90
N ALA A 48 -4.93 -4.24 -21.89
CA ALA A 48 -6.10 -3.40 -22.14
C ALA A 48 -7.34 -4.18 -22.64
N THR A 49 -7.21 -5.43 -23.02
CA THR A 49 -8.35 -6.25 -23.51
C THR A 49 -9.29 -6.72 -22.41
N LYS A 50 -8.87 -6.66 -21.13
CA LYS A 50 -9.66 -7.14 -19.99
C LYS A 50 -9.53 -6.16 -18.81
N SER A 51 -10.53 -6.21 -17.93
CA SER A 51 -10.46 -5.47 -16.66
C SER A 51 -9.43 -6.08 -15.72
N GLN A 52 -8.97 -5.32 -14.71
CA GLN A 52 -8.09 -5.81 -13.67
C GLN A 52 -8.65 -7.05 -12.98
N ALA A 53 -9.95 -7.05 -12.64
CA ALA A 53 -10.62 -8.19 -12.01
C ALA A 53 -10.57 -9.46 -12.88
N GLN A 54 -10.74 -9.33 -14.20
CA GLN A 54 -10.63 -10.46 -15.11
C GLN A 54 -9.20 -10.99 -15.20
N TRP A 55 -8.20 -10.10 -15.17
CA TRP A 55 -6.80 -10.53 -15.13
C TRP A 55 -6.46 -11.20 -13.79
N CYS A 56 -7.00 -10.71 -12.66
CA CYS A 56 -6.87 -11.40 -11.37
C CYS A 56 -7.40 -12.84 -11.44
N GLN A 57 -8.59 -13.04 -12.01
CA GLN A 57 -9.16 -14.40 -12.18
C GLN A 57 -8.29 -15.34 -13.03
N ILE A 58 -7.53 -14.80 -13.99
CA ILE A 58 -6.65 -15.58 -14.87
C ILE A 58 -5.30 -15.87 -14.20
N MET A 59 -4.75 -14.92 -13.45
CA MET A 59 -3.34 -14.93 -13.04
C MET A 59 -3.12 -15.17 -11.54
N GLU A 60 -4.05 -14.80 -10.66
CA GLU A 60 -3.92 -15.09 -9.23
C GLU A 60 -3.95 -16.58 -8.95
N GLY A 61 -3.12 -17.01 -7.98
CA GLY A 61 -2.95 -18.44 -7.67
C GLY A 61 -2.05 -19.20 -8.63
N THR A 62 -1.40 -18.50 -9.57
CA THR A 62 -0.35 -19.05 -10.44
C THR A 62 1.02 -18.47 -10.08
N ASP A 63 2.11 -19.05 -10.64
CA ASP A 63 3.48 -18.58 -10.39
C ASP A 63 3.92 -17.46 -11.35
N VAL A 64 2.98 -16.78 -12.01
CA VAL A 64 3.28 -15.77 -13.04
C VAL A 64 3.84 -14.45 -12.50
N CYS A 65 4.04 -14.34 -11.19
CA CYS A 65 4.51 -13.12 -10.53
C CYS A 65 3.61 -11.91 -10.84
N PHE A 66 2.31 -12.10 -10.71
CA PHE A 66 1.28 -11.09 -10.96
C PHE A 66 0.76 -10.49 -9.64
N ALA A 67 0.42 -9.20 -9.69
CA ALA A 67 -0.39 -8.56 -8.65
C ALA A 67 -1.26 -7.43 -9.22
N PRO A 68 -2.48 -7.23 -8.70
CA PRO A 68 -3.24 -6.03 -8.99
C PRO A 68 -2.57 -4.79 -8.39
N VAL A 69 -2.61 -3.66 -9.07
CA VAL A 69 -2.23 -2.36 -8.51
C VAL A 69 -3.48 -1.73 -7.90
N LEU A 70 -3.50 -1.63 -6.58
CA LEU A 70 -4.66 -1.17 -5.82
C LEU A 70 -4.54 0.32 -5.49
N THR A 71 -5.67 1.01 -5.41
CA THR A 71 -5.74 2.33 -4.78
C THR A 71 -5.59 2.20 -3.26
N MET A 72 -5.31 3.31 -2.57
CA MET A 72 -5.19 3.32 -1.10
C MET A 72 -6.44 2.79 -0.40
N SER A 73 -7.62 3.14 -0.92
CA SER A 73 -8.89 2.67 -0.36
C SER A 73 -9.18 1.19 -0.62
N GLU A 74 -8.71 0.64 -1.74
CA GLU A 74 -8.83 -0.77 -2.07
C GLU A 74 -7.83 -1.62 -1.28
N ALA A 75 -6.61 -1.11 -1.07
CA ALA A 75 -5.58 -1.82 -0.34
C ALA A 75 -6.02 -2.24 1.08
N ALA A 76 -6.72 -1.35 1.80
CA ALA A 76 -7.24 -1.65 3.13
C ALA A 76 -8.29 -2.76 3.15
N LYS A 77 -9.00 -2.97 2.03
CA LYS A 77 -10.09 -3.96 1.87
C LYS A 77 -9.64 -5.24 1.18
N HIS A 78 -8.42 -5.28 0.67
CA HIS A 78 -7.90 -6.46 -0.03
C HIS A 78 -7.87 -7.68 0.91
N PRO A 79 -8.38 -8.85 0.49
CA PRO A 79 -8.50 -10.03 1.36
C PRO A 79 -7.23 -10.42 2.09
N HIS A 80 -6.07 -10.35 1.42
CA HIS A 80 -4.77 -10.63 2.03
C HIS A 80 -4.45 -9.63 3.17
N ASN A 81 -4.69 -8.34 2.94
CA ASN A 81 -4.43 -7.30 3.94
C ASN A 81 -5.39 -7.39 5.12
N VAL A 82 -6.66 -7.74 4.87
CA VAL A 82 -7.66 -8.00 5.91
C VAL A 82 -7.26 -9.22 6.75
N ALA A 83 -6.94 -10.35 6.11
CA ALA A 83 -6.53 -11.56 6.81
C ALA A 83 -5.27 -11.36 7.65
N ARG A 84 -4.35 -10.51 7.20
CA ARG A 84 -3.13 -10.17 7.93
C ARG A 84 -3.29 -8.99 8.90
N GLN A 85 -4.45 -8.38 8.98
CA GLN A 85 -4.66 -7.16 9.78
C GLN A 85 -3.58 -6.10 9.51
N THR A 86 -3.30 -5.86 8.22
CA THR A 86 -2.27 -4.89 7.79
C THR A 86 -2.70 -3.46 8.07
N PHE A 87 -4.02 -3.23 8.13
CA PHE A 87 -4.64 -1.97 8.52
C PHE A 87 -5.51 -2.16 9.75
N ILE A 88 -5.54 -1.15 10.60
CA ILE A 88 -6.38 -1.06 11.80
C ILE A 88 -7.16 0.25 11.78
N GLU A 89 -8.24 0.30 12.54
CA GLU A 89 -8.97 1.54 12.78
C GLU A 89 -8.72 2.00 14.21
N VAL A 90 -8.31 3.26 14.38
CA VAL A 90 -8.08 3.89 15.66
C VAL A 90 -8.81 5.25 15.67
N ASP A 91 -9.72 5.44 16.57
CA ASP A 91 -10.55 6.66 16.68
C ASP A 91 -11.28 7.01 15.36
N GLY A 92 -11.79 6.00 14.64
CA GLY A 92 -12.48 6.18 13.36
C GLY A 92 -11.56 6.47 12.15
N VAL A 93 -10.24 6.37 12.33
CA VAL A 93 -9.26 6.57 11.26
C VAL A 93 -8.60 5.25 10.90
N ALA A 94 -8.76 4.84 9.63
CA ALA A 94 -8.05 3.69 9.10
C ALA A 94 -6.57 4.04 8.86
N GLN A 95 -5.66 3.24 9.43
CA GLN A 95 -4.23 3.45 9.33
C GLN A 95 -3.48 2.12 9.26
N PRO A 96 -2.22 2.08 8.77
CA PRO A 96 -1.41 0.88 8.84
C PRO A 96 -1.22 0.41 10.28
N ALA A 97 -1.30 -0.90 10.49
CA ALA A 97 -0.94 -1.53 11.76
C ALA A 97 0.58 -1.45 11.99
N PRO A 98 1.04 -1.48 13.25
CA PRO A 98 2.47 -1.57 13.53
C PRO A 98 3.13 -2.78 12.86
N ALA A 99 4.33 -2.55 12.32
CA ALA A 99 5.21 -3.58 11.77
C ALA A 99 6.66 -3.25 12.16
N PRO A 100 7.51 -4.25 12.40
CA PRO A 100 7.28 -5.70 12.38
C PRO A 100 6.45 -6.22 13.57
N ARG A 101 5.99 -7.49 13.47
CA ARG A 101 5.27 -8.19 14.56
C ARG A 101 6.24 -9.07 15.32
N PHE A 102 6.37 -8.83 16.61
CA PHE A 102 7.25 -9.58 17.48
C PHE A 102 6.48 -10.66 18.24
N SER A 103 7.13 -11.79 18.52
CA SER A 103 6.51 -12.93 19.22
C SER A 103 6.35 -12.75 20.73
N ARG A 104 7.06 -11.79 21.34
CA ARG A 104 7.05 -11.56 22.80
C ARG A 104 6.63 -10.16 23.21
N THR A 105 6.64 -9.21 22.30
CA THR A 105 6.31 -7.80 22.58
C THR A 105 5.36 -7.32 21.50
N ASP A 106 4.11 -7.17 21.83
CA ASP A 106 3.12 -6.65 20.89
C ASP A 106 3.36 -5.17 20.63
N ALA A 107 3.51 -4.82 19.36
CA ALA A 107 3.51 -3.43 18.95
C ALA A 107 2.05 -2.95 18.86
N THR A 108 1.67 -2.01 19.72
CA THR A 108 0.32 -1.45 19.76
C THR A 108 0.33 0.04 19.46
N VAL A 109 -0.78 0.55 18.94
CA VAL A 109 -1.00 1.98 18.79
C VAL A 109 -1.69 2.47 20.07
N SER A 110 -1.06 3.41 20.79
CA SER A 110 -1.54 3.91 22.07
C SER A 110 -2.67 4.94 21.95
N HIS A 111 -2.74 5.64 20.84
CA HIS A 111 -3.77 6.65 20.55
C HIS A 111 -3.91 6.88 19.05
N GLY A 112 -5.04 7.42 18.64
CA GLY A 112 -5.28 7.84 17.26
C GLY A 112 -4.59 9.17 16.90
N PRO A 113 -4.82 9.67 15.69
CA PRO A 113 -4.31 10.97 15.25
C PRO A 113 -4.82 12.08 16.19
N VAL A 114 -3.93 13.00 16.55
CA VAL A 114 -4.26 14.15 17.38
C VAL A 114 -4.50 15.40 16.53
N VAL A 115 -5.35 16.30 16.96
CA VAL A 115 -5.46 17.62 16.33
C VAL A 115 -4.35 18.55 16.81
N ALA A 116 -3.96 19.49 15.95
CA ALA A 116 -2.89 20.42 16.29
C ALA A 116 -3.25 21.22 17.55
N GLY A 117 -2.37 21.12 18.57
CA GLY A 117 -2.54 21.78 19.86
C GLY A 117 -3.34 21.01 20.89
N GLU A 118 -3.84 19.81 20.63
CA GLU A 118 -4.63 19.00 21.56
C GLU A 118 -3.86 18.72 22.87
N ASN A 119 -2.58 18.40 22.76
CA ASN A 119 -1.74 18.02 23.90
C ASN A 119 -0.85 19.18 24.41
N THR A 120 -1.08 20.41 23.98
CA THR A 120 -0.19 21.54 24.28
C THR A 120 0.00 21.73 25.78
N ARG A 121 -1.05 21.75 26.56
CA ARG A 121 -1.02 21.95 28.02
C ARG A 121 -0.24 20.81 28.69
N GLU A 122 -0.61 19.58 28.41
CA GLU A 122 -0.01 18.39 29.02
C GLU A 122 1.49 18.30 28.72
N VAL A 123 1.87 18.45 27.44
CA VAL A 123 3.26 18.36 27.00
C VAL A 123 4.11 19.45 27.63
N LEU A 124 3.66 20.71 27.61
CA LEU A 124 4.44 21.81 28.20
C LEU A 124 4.59 21.67 29.72
N GLN A 125 3.54 21.23 30.41
CA GLN A 125 3.60 20.96 31.84
C GLN A 125 4.57 19.80 32.16
N SER A 126 4.54 18.72 31.38
CA SER A 126 5.48 17.59 31.55
C SER A 126 6.95 17.97 31.33
N TRP A 127 7.20 18.99 30.51
CA TRP A 127 8.53 19.57 30.29
C TRP A 127 8.92 20.60 31.37
N GLY A 128 8.08 20.82 32.38
CA GLY A 128 8.33 21.75 33.48
C GLY A 128 8.13 23.21 33.11
N VAL A 129 7.45 23.51 31.99
CA VAL A 129 7.11 24.89 31.64
C VAL A 129 6.07 25.40 32.64
N LYS A 130 6.43 26.48 33.34
CA LYS A 130 5.55 27.18 34.24
C LYS A 130 4.67 28.18 33.46
N ASN A 131 3.52 28.52 34.01
CA ASN A 131 2.61 29.52 33.43
C ASN A 131 2.04 29.16 32.06
N VAL A 132 1.79 27.88 31.79
CA VAL A 132 1.24 27.42 30.49
C VAL A 132 -0.11 28.10 30.20
N ASP A 133 -0.95 28.33 31.20
CA ASP A 133 -2.23 29.03 31.04
C ASP A 133 -2.08 30.49 30.61
N ASP A 134 -1.07 31.20 31.15
CA ASP A 134 -0.76 32.57 30.71
C ASP A 134 -0.26 32.57 29.24
N LEU A 135 0.56 31.60 28.87
CA LEU A 135 1.03 31.47 27.49
C LEU A 135 -0.14 31.22 26.52
N ILE A 136 -1.12 30.41 26.93
CA ILE A 136 -2.33 30.17 26.15
C ILE A 136 -3.18 31.44 26.07
N ALA A 137 -3.41 32.12 27.20
CA ALA A 137 -4.22 33.33 27.26
C ALA A 137 -3.65 34.47 26.40
N ARG A 138 -2.32 34.58 26.33
CA ARG A 138 -1.61 35.57 25.51
C ARG A 138 -1.45 35.14 24.04
N GLY A 139 -1.93 33.94 23.66
CA GLY A 139 -1.82 33.45 22.29
C GLY A 139 -0.40 33.05 21.86
N VAL A 140 0.54 32.89 22.80
CA VAL A 140 1.89 32.42 22.52
C VAL A 140 1.86 30.96 22.08
N VAL A 141 1.01 30.16 22.70
CA VAL A 141 0.71 28.78 22.32
C VAL A 141 -0.80 28.58 22.24
N LYS A 142 -1.24 27.60 21.46
CA LYS A 142 -2.66 27.30 21.30
C LYS A 142 -2.98 25.95 21.92
N GLN A 143 -3.97 25.91 22.79
CA GLN A 143 -4.65 24.69 23.21
C GLN A 143 -5.86 24.48 22.30
N SER A 144 -6.00 23.27 21.77
CA SER A 144 -7.18 22.88 20.99
C SER A 144 -7.90 21.74 21.70
N ASP A 145 -9.21 21.75 21.64
CA ASP A 145 -10.03 20.65 22.11
C ASP A 145 -10.38 19.76 20.90
N ARG A 146 -10.38 18.45 21.11
CA ARG A 146 -10.87 17.52 20.10
C ARG A 146 -12.38 17.77 19.93
N ALA A 147 -12.80 18.14 18.75
CA ALA A 147 -14.23 18.20 18.44
C ALA A 147 -14.79 16.76 18.65
N LYS A 148 -15.77 16.65 19.53
CA LYS A 148 -16.48 15.40 19.78
C LYS A 148 -17.34 14.99 18.59
#